data_4ba0083ef69f59e25fff1f9c96eb7c09
#
_entry.id   4ba0083ef69f59e25fff1f9c96eb7c09
#
_cell.length_a   1.000
_cell.length_b   1.000
_cell.length_c   1.000
_cell.angle_alpha   90.00
_cell.angle_beta   90.00
_cell.angle_gamma   90.00
#
_symmetry.space_group_name_H-M   'P 1'
#
loop_
_entity.id
_entity.type
_entity.pdbx_description
1 polymer ?
#
loop_
_entity_poly.entity_id
_entity_poly.type
_entity_poly.pdbx_seq_one_letter_code
_entity_poly.pdbx_strand_id
1 'polypeptide(L)'
;NGKLIIVMPSITLNKNVGSGTEDVLKMARLDFVIKLPLSTFREQGRTVYTSIFGFTKDSGGHRKDDRVLFYDLVDDGLVSVQHKGRVDKYKRWNAIEDAIYDVINSSKEIYDVCEKRLIYNGDTLVPYGFVEHKGQMNYYPISTLFTIQTGELQSEDGEEDGEYDFITASEKWKKHNMYQMEGEAIIYANNSEGSLGRCHYVNGKFMASTLCLILQERNHIQFPLDLEYYSFYFMSIRKQITSRLKDGTSKLSISQDKFKNYLIEYIPIQEQRKRKEIIKQRKRDFEELKRQEKTLEETLY
;
A
#
# COMPACT_ATOMS: atom_id res chain seq x y z
N ASN A 1 -29.95 11.55 21.51
CA ASN A 1 -28.83 10.69 21.23
C ASN A 1 -27.59 11.55 20.96
N GLY A 2 -26.61 11.51 21.91
CA GLY A 2 -25.36 12.24 21.76
C GLY A 2 -24.43 11.51 20.78
N LYS A 3 -23.69 12.30 19.98
CA LYS A 3 -22.60 11.78 19.13
C LYS A 3 -21.27 12.28 19.64
N LEU A 4 -20.25 11.44 19.54
CA LEU A 4 -18.86 11.78 19.84
C LEU A 4 -18.01 11.47 18.62
N ILE A 5 -17.27 12.44 18.14
CA ILE A 5 -16.22 12.25 17.13
C ILE A 5 -14.91 12.63 17.77
N ILE A 6 -13.93 11.73 17.77
CA ILE A 6 -12.65 11.95 18.43
C ILE A 6 -11.50 11.48 17.55
N VAL A 7 -10.41 12.26 17.52
CA VAL A 7 -9.15 11.90 16.86
C VAL A 7 -8.18 11.43 17.93
N MET A 8 -7.68 10.20 17.74
CA MET A 8 -6.72 9.58 18.67
C MET A 8 -5.64 8.81 17.88
N PRO A 9 -4.48 8.53 18.52
CA PRO A 9 -3.56 7.54 17.94
C PRO A 9 -4.30 6.25 17.62
N SER A 10 -4.11 5.70 16.43
CA SER A 10 -4.84 4.50 15.98
C SER A 10 -4.71 3.31 16.92
N ILE A 11 -3.61 3.24 17.65
CA ILE A 11 -3.32 2.17 18.62
C ILE A 11 -4.15 2.28 19.91
N THR A 12 -4.77 3.42 20.20
CA THR A 12 -5.43 3.68 21.50
C THR A 12 -6.52 2.67 21.82
N LEU A 13 -7.27 2.21 20.81
CA LEU A 13 -8.32 1.21 20.97
C LEU A 13 -7.88 -0.17 20.48
N ASN A 14 -6.60 -0.48 20.53
CA ASN A 14 -6.10 -1.81 20.25
C ASN A 14 -6.30 -2.70 21.47
N LYS A 15 -6.81 -3.91 21.27
CA LYS A 15 -7.02 -4.92 22.33
C LYS A 15 -5.76 -5.22 23.17
N ASN A 16 -4.58 -5.02 22.59
CA ASN A 16 -3.30 -5.31 23.24
C ASN A 16 -2.75 -4.11 24.06
N VAL A 17 -3.41 -2.95 24.05
CA VAL A 17 -2.88 -1.72 24.66
C VAL A 17 -3.68 -1.26 25.87
N GLY A 18 -4.89 -1.77 26.09
CA GLY A 18 -5.66 -1.42 27.28
C GLY A 18 -7.05 -2.04 27.34
N SER A 19 -7.55 -2.16 28.57
CA SER A 19 -8.89 -2.70 28.86
C SER A 19 -10.03 -1.72 28.51
N GLY A 20 -9.72 -0.49 28.15
CA GLY A 20 -10.74 0.56 27.96
C GLY A 20 -11.63 0.39 26.72
N THR A 21 -11.22 -0.39 25.73
CA THR A 21 -12.00 -0.59 24.50
C THR A 21 -13.37 -1.22 24.78
N GLU A 22 -13.39 -2.27 25.62
CA GLU A 22 -14.65 -2.94 25.99
C GLU A 22 -15.58 -2.03 26.79
N ASP A 23 -15.02 -1.21 27.69
CA ASP A 23 -15.82 -0.31 28.51
C ASP A 23 -16.44 0.81 27.67
N VAL A 24 -15.72 1.34 26.69
CA VAL A 24 -16.27 2.31 25.73
C VAL A 24 -17.41 1.67 24.93
N LEU A 25 -17.23 0.44 24.43
CA LEU A 25 -18.27 -0.26 23.64
C LEU A 25 -19.50 -0.64 24.47
N LYS A 26 -19.38 -0.80 25.81
CA LYS A 26 -20.55 -0.97 26.70
C LYS A 26 -21.40 0.31 26.82
N MET A 27 -20.78 1.49 26.63
CA MET A 27 -21.46 2.79 26.84
C MET A 27 -21.92 3.45 25.55
N ALA A 28 -21.31 3.09 24.42
CA ALA A 28 -21.58 3.72 23.14
C ALA A 28 -21.43 2.74 21.97
N ARG A 29 -22.24 2.94 20.94
CA ARG A 29 -22.08 2.24 19.68
C ARG A 29 -20.99 2.92 18.87
N LEU A 30 -20.01 2.15 18.39
CA LEU A 30 -19.03 2.61 17.41
C LEU A 30 -19.69 2.56 16.02
N ASP A 31 -19.70 3.69 15.33
CA ASP A 31 -20.31 3.82 14.01
C ASP A 31 -19.26 3.68 12.90
N PHE A 32 -18.12 4.36 13.08
CA PHE A 32 -17.03 4.33 12.09
C PHE A 32 -15.64 4.57 12.69
N VAL A 33 -14.64 4.11 11.99
CA VAL A 33 -13.21 4.38 12.22
C VAL A 33 -12.56 4.78 10.90
N ILE A 34 -12.05 6.01 10.82
CA ILE A 34 -11.35 6.52 9.64
C ILE A 34 -9.88 6.65 9.97
N LYS A 35 -9.03 5.85 9.35
CA LYS A 35 -7.58 5.98 9.47
C LYS A 35 -7.12 7.17 8.63
N LEU A 36 -6.34 8.05 9.25
CA LEU A 36 -5.77 9.22 8.58
C LEU A 36 -4.40 8.89 7.97
N PRO A 37 -4.01 9.62 6.90
CA PRO A 37 -2.68 9.51 6.33
C PRO A 37 -1.60 9.79 7.39
N LEU A 38 -0.48 9.08 7.32
CA LEU A 38 0.64 9.25 8.25
C LEU A 38 1.20 10.69 8.23
N SER A 39 1.03 11.38 7.11
CA SER A 39 1.46 12.77 6.92
C SER A 39 0.62 13.80 7.66
N THR A 40 -0.56 13.44 8.18
CA THR A 40 -1.55 14.39 8.73
C THR A 40 -0.96 15.27 9.84
N PHE A 41 -0.16 14.72 10.75
CA PHE A 41 0.46 15.44 11.87
C PHE A 41 1.98 15.57 11.78
N ARG A 42 2.57 15.26 10.63
CA ARG A 42 4.03 15.26 10.43
C ARG A 42 4.66 16.64 10.65
N GLU A 43 4.00 17.70 10.24
CA GLU A 43 4.50 19.06 10.37
C GLU A 43 4.52 19.56 11.84
N GLN A 44 3.77 18.89 12.71
CA GLN A 44 3.77 19.13 14.16
C GLN A 44 4.83 18.28 14.89
N GLY A 45 5.79 17.71 14.14
CA GLY A 45 6.86 16.86 14.68
C GLY A 45 6.41 15.49 15.15
N ARG A 46 5.19 15.07 14.82
CA ARG A 46 4.64 13.76 15.23
C ARG A 46 4.39 12.86 14.03
N THR A 47 5.01 11.68 14.06
CA THR A 47 4.81 10.64 13.05
C THR A 47 4.08 9.46 13.69
N VAL A 48 2.79 9.65 13.93
CA VAL A 48 1.92 8.65 14.57
C VAL A 48 0.72 8.40 13.67
N TYR A 49 0.37 7.14 13.48
CA TYR A 49 -0.91 6.79 12.86
C TYR A 49 -2.04 7.23 13.77
N THR A 50 -2.93 8.05 13.25
CA THR A 50 -4.12 8.54 13.93
C THR A 50 -5.36 8.08 13.20
N SER A 51 -6.44 7.95 13.95
CA SER A 51 -7.76 7.62 13.40
C SER A 51 -8.82 8.52 14.00
N ILE A 52 -9.86 8.77 13.23
CA ILE A 52 -11.10 9.39 13.68
C ILE A 52 -12.03 8.28 14.09
N PHE A 53 -12.53 8.31 15.32
CA PHE A 53 -13.51 7.37 15.85
C PHE A 53 -14.84 8.11 16.04
N GLY A 54 -15.91 7.56 15.45
CA GLY A 54 -17.26 8.10 15.59
C GLY A 54 -18.12 7.17 16.43
N PHE A 55 -18.69 7.72 17.52
CA PHE A 55 -19.55 7.00 18.42
C PHE A 55 -20.92 7.66 18.53
N THR A 56 -21.95 6.84 18.71
CA THR A 56 -23.28 7.27 19.12
C THR A 56 -23.58 6.75 20.52
N LYS A 57 -23.98 7.63 21.46
CA LYS A 57 -24.40 7.21 22.79
C LYS A 57 -25.63 6.32 22.66
N ASP A 58 -25.53 5.08 23.12
CA ASP A 58 -26.59 4.10 23.12
C ASP A 58 -26.62 3.41 24.49
N SER A 59 -27.76 3.36 25.14
CA SER A 59 -27.92 2.71 26.45
C SER A 59 -27.64 1.21 26.45
N GLY A 60 -27.73 0.59 25.27
CA GLY A 60 -27.36 -0.83 25.07
C GLY A 60 -25.92 -1.05 24.66
N GLY A 61 -25.14 0.03 24.47
CA GLY A 61 -23.78 -0.06 23.96
C GLY A 61 -23.72 -0.56 22.51
N HIS A 62 -22.53 -1.05 22.14
CA HIS A 62 -22.29 -1.68 20.84
C HIS A 62 -22.76 -3.13 20.85
N ARG A 63 -23.59 -3.53 19.90
CA ARG A 63 -24.19 -4.86 19.80
C ARG A 63 -23.42 -5.75 18.84
N LYS A 64 -23.60 -7.06 18.95
CA LYS A 64 -22.93 -8.05 18.09
C LYS A 64 -23.25 -7.88 16.60
N ASP A 65 -24.43 -7.38 16.29
CA ASP A 65 -24.93 -7.21 14.91
C ASP A 65 -24.66 -5.80 14.37
N ASP A 66 -24.13 -4.90 15.19
CA ASP A 66 -23.78 -3.56 14.76
C ASP A 66 -22.56 -3.63 13.82
N ARG A 67 -22.73 -3.09 12.62
CA ARG A 67 -21.64 -2.98 11.64
C ARG A 67 -20.92 -1.65 11.81
N VAL A 68 -19.61 -1.71 11.88
CA VAL A 68 -18.72 -0.56 11.94
C VAL A 68 -18.10 -0.32 10.58
N LEU A 69 -18.17 0.93 10.12
CA LEU A 69 -17.44 1.34 8.93
C LEU A 69 -15.98 1.56 9.28
N PHE A 70 -15.08 0.84 8.62
CA PHE A 70 -13.64 1.12 8.63
C PHE A 70 -13.27 1.74 7.30
N TYR A 71 -12.60 2.88 7.33
CA TYR A 71 -12.18 3.62 6.15
C TYR A 71 -10.67 3.91 6.21
N ASP A 72 -9.92 3.52 5.19
CA ASP A 72 -8.50 3.84 5.05
C ASP A 72 -8.31 5.08 4.16
N LEU A 73 -8.21 6.24 4.75
CA LEU A 73 -7.90 7.46 4.03
C LEU A 73 -6.40 7.52 3.74
N VAL A 74 -6.00 6.93 2.61
CA VAL A 74 -4.60 6.83 2.19
C VAL A 74 -4.02 8.18 1.77
N ASP A 75 -4.84 9.02 1.12
CA ASP A 75 -4.48 10.34 0.61
C ASP A 75 -5.64 11.31 0.88
N ASP A 76 -5.38 12.37 1.60
CA ASP A 76 -6.34 13.42 1.92
C ASP A 76 -6.30 14.58 0.90
N GLY A 77 -5.53 14.44 -0.17
CA GLY A 77 -5.41 15.46 -1.21
C GLY A 77 -4.55 16.67 -0.84
N LEU A 78 -4.12 16.78 0.43
CA LEU A 78 -3.34 17.92 0.90
C LEU A 78 -1.84 17.69 0.66
N VAL A 79 -1.15 18.76 0.30
CA VAL A 79 0.31 18.77 0.10
C VAL A 79 0.98 19.73 1.07
N SER A 80 2.16 19.35 1.59
CA SER A 80 2.96 20.23 2.42
C SER A 80 3.60 21.34 1.59
N VAL A 81 3.40 22.58 2.02
CA VAL A 81 4.00 23.76 1.41
C VAL A 81 4.81 24.49 2.46
N GLN A 82 6.06 24.81 2.13
CA GLN A 82 6.97 25.50 3.06
C GLN A 82 6.33 26.79 3.63
N HIS A 83 6.38 26.95 4.94
CA HIS A 83 5.80 28.05 5.71
C HIS A 83 4.27 28.20 5.65
N LYS A 84 3.55 27.31 4.95
CA LYS A 84 2.09 27.34 4.85
C LYS A 84 1.40 26.11 5.44
N GLY A 85 2.19 25.10 5.82
CA GLY A 85 1.64 23.84 6.29
C GLY A 85 1.02 23.01 5.16
N ARG A 86 0.03 22.20 5.49
CA ARG A 86 -0.68 21.36 4.54
C ARG A 86 -1.82 22.13 3.89
N VAL A 87 -1.83 22.22 2.58
CA VAL A 87 -2.82 22.99 1.80
C VAL A 87 -3.39 22.14 0.68
N ASP A 88 -4.65 22.39 0.33
CA ASP A 88 -5.30 21.79 -0.84
C ASP A 88 -4.91 22.53 -2.13
N LYS A 89 -3.65 22.36 -2.52
CA LYS A 89 -3.08 23.01 -3.72
C LYS A 89 -3.80 22.63 -5.01
N TYR A 90 -4.32 21.42 -5.09
CA TYR A 90 -4.91 20.85 -6.30
C TYR A 90 -6.44 20.76 -6.24
N LYS A 91 -7.06 21.39 -5.24
CA LYS A 91 -8.52 21.44 -5.03
C LYS A 91 -9.16 20.04 -5.01
N ARG A 92 -8.50 19.09 -4.33
CA ARG A 92 -8.93 17.69 -4.27
C ARG A 92 -9.77 17.36 -3.03
N TRP A 93 -9.69 18.19 -2.00
CA TRP A 93 -10.31 17.91 -0.71
C TRP A 93 -11.82 17.72 -0.80
N ASN A 94 -12.54 18.59 -1.52
CA ASN A 94 -14.00 18.51 -1.62
C ASN A 94 -14.46 17.14 -2.18
N ALA A 95 -13.82 16.65 -3.23
CA ALA A 95 -14.16 15.35 -3.81
C ALA A 95 -13.87 14.19 -2.85
N ILE A 96 -12.80 14.31 -2.03
CA ILE A 96 -12.45 13.31 -1.02
C ILE A 96 -13.45 13.37 0.14
N GLU A 97 -13.82 14.55 0.58
CA GLU A 97 -14.83 14.78 1.62
C GLU A 97 -16.19 14.21 1.21
N ASP A 98 -16.66 14.51 0.00
CA ASP A 98 -17.91 13.98 -0.54
C ASP A 98 -17.90 12.45 -0.59
N ALA A 99 -16.78 11.85 -1.02
CA ALA A 99 -16.64 10.39 -1.04
C ALA A 99 -16.71 9.77 0.38
N ILE A 100 -16.11 10.43 1.38
CA ILE A 100 -16.20 10.00 2.78
C ILE A 100 -17.64 10.10 3.29
N TYR A 101 -18.31 11.21 3.02
CA TYR A 101 -19.73 11.41 3.40
C TYR A 101 -20.64 10.37 2.77
N ASP A 102 -20.46 10.08 1.49
CA ASP A 102 -21.26 9.08 0.78
C ASP A 102 -21.11 7.71 1.43
N VAL A 103 -19.90 7.30 1.80
CA VAL A 103 -19.66 6.01 2.43
C VAL A 103 -20.18 5.96 3.87
N ILE A 104 -20.04 7.03 4.66
CA ILE A 104 -20.59 7.09 6.03
C ILE A 104 -22.12 6.97 6.03
N ASN A 105 -22.79 7.63 5.08
CA ASN A 105 -24.25 7.72 5.03
C ASN A 105 -24.91 6.63 4.20
N SER A 106 -24.15 5.87 3.39
CA SER A 106 -24.66 4.79 2.56
C SER A 106 -24.28 3.42 3.11
N SER A 107 -24.85 2.37 2.53
CA SER A 107 -24.41 1.00 2.77
C SER A 107 -23.32 0.55 1.81
N LYS A 108 -22.75 1.48 1.04
CA LYS A 108 -21.76 1.20 0.02
C LYS A 108 -20.41 0.87 0.65
N GLU A 109 -19.84 -0.24 0.23
CA GLU A 109 -18.48 -0.62 0.52
C GLU A 109 -17.61 -0.35 -0.73
N ILE A 110 -16.47 0.27 -0.54
CA ILE A 110 -15.50 0.50 -1.61
C ILE A 110 -14.33 -0.41 -1.35
N TYR A 111 -14.08 -1.31 -2.30
CA TYR A 111 -12.96 -2.23 -2.26
C TYR A 111 -11.66 -1.52 -1.87
N ASP A 112 -10.92 -2.12 -0.93
CA ASP A 112 -9.61 -1.68 -0.47
C ASP A 112 -9.54 -0.26 0.14
N VAL A 113 -10.68 0.40 0.29
CA VAL A 113 -10.80 1.73 0.89
C VAL A 113 -11.64 1.70 2.15
N CYS A 114 -12.78 1.01 2.10
CA CYS A 114 -13.67 0.91 3.26
C CYS A 114 -14.44 -0.40 3.26
N GLU A 115 -14.76 -0.86 4.46
CA GLU A 115 -15.64 -2.00 4.70
C GLU A 115 -16.53 -1.76 5.91
N LYS A 116 -17.69 -2.41 5.96
CA LYS A 116 -18.51 -2.51 7.15
C LYS A 116 -18.37 -3.92 7.72
N ARG A 117 -17.89 -4.03 8.93
CA ARG A 117 -17.70 -5.32 9.59
C ARG A 117 -18.30 -5.36 10.99
N LEU A 118 -18.62 -6.57 11.43
CA LEU A 118 -19.00 -6.83 12.80
C LEU A 118 -17.74 -6.83 13.69
N ILE A 119 -17.88 -6.32 14.91
CA ILE A 119 -16.83 -6.36 15.93
C ILE A 119 -17.22 -7.41 16.97
N TYR A 120 -16.28 -8.30 17.25
CA TYR A 120 -16.40 -9.29 18.31
C TYR A 120 -15.57 -8.89 19.52
N ASN A 121 -15.90 -9.42 20.71
CA ASN A 121 -15.12 -9.21 21.92
C ASN A 121 -13.66 -9.58 21.67
N GLY A 122 -12.75 -8.67 22.04
CA GLY A 122 -11.32 -8.84 21.86
C GLY A 122 -10.79 -8.46 20.47
N ASP A 123 -11.63 -7.98 19.55
CA ASP A 123 -11.17 -7.43 18.28
C ASP A 123 -10.46 -6.10 18.48
N THR A 124 -9.52 -5.83 17.59
CA THR A 124 -8.89 -4.53 17.53
C THR A 124 -9.76 -3.56 16.73
N LEU A 125 -9.92 -2.34 17.25
CA LEU A 125 -10.56 -1.23 16.53
C LEU A 125 -9.56 -0.43 15.69
N VAL A 126 -8.37 -0.97 15.54
CA VAL A 126 -7.31 -0.33 14.75
C VAL A 126 -7.47 -0.71 13.28
N PRO A 127 -7.60 0.26 12.38
CA PRO A 127 -7.76 0.00 10.95
C PRO A 127 -6.42 -0.33 10.28
N TYR A 128 -5.74 -1.38 10.69
CA TYR A 128 -4.55 -1.89 10.01
C TYR A 128 -4.92 -3.01 9.04
N GLY A 129 -4.68 -2.80 7.76
CA GLY A 129 -4.83 -3.82 6.72
C GLY A 129 -6.20 -4.51 6.74
N PHE A 130 -7.20 -3.75 7.13
CA PHE A 130 -8.50 -4.27 7.54
C PHE A 130 -9.47 -4.46 6.41
N VAL A 131 -9.12 -4.08 5.25
CA VAL A 131 -9.84 -4.64 4.13
C VAL A 131 -9.35 -6.06 4.01
N GLU A 132 -9.80 -6.89 4.94
CA GLU A 132 -9.69 -8.32 4.80
C GLU A 132 -10.64 -8.71 3.68
N HIS A 133 -10.09 -8.96 2.51
CA HIS A 133 -10.81 -9.52 1.37
C HIS A 133 -11.20 -10.99 1.62
N LYS A 134 -11.50 -11.32 2.86
CA LYS A 134 -12.02 -12.65 3.25
C LYS A 134 -13.34 -12.88 2.55
N GLY A 135 -13.29 -13.72 1.54
CA GLY A 135 -14.45 -14.12 0.75
C GLY A 135 -14.58 -13.45 -0.63
N GLN A 136 -13.70 -12.54 -1.02
CA GLN A 136 -13.61 -12.17 -2.42
C GLN A 136 -12.89 -13.29 -3.19
N MET A 137 -13.62 -13.92 -4.10
CA MET A 137 -13.01 -14.85 -5.05
C MET A 137 -11.89 -14.09 -5.77
N ASN A 138 -10.66 -14.62 -5.72
CA ASN A 138 -9.46 -14.16 -6.42
C ASN A 138 -8.46 -13.29 -5.64
N TYR A 139 -8.62 -13.08 -4.34
CA TYR A 139 -7.60 -12.43 -3.52
C TYR A 139 -6.82 -13.43 -2.67
N TYR A 140 -5.50 -13.35 -2.76
CA TYR A 140 -4.59 -14.28 -2.09
C TYR A 140 -3.43 -13.53 -1.42
N PRO A 141 -2.93 -14.03 -0.28
CA PRO A 141 -1.68 -13.55 0.27
C PRO A 141 -0.57 -13.59 -0.77
N ILE A 142 0.29 -12.58 -0.80
CA ILE A 142 1.44 -12.57 -1.72
C ILE A 142 2.24 -13.87 -1.60
N SER A 143 2.39 -14.38 -0.38
CA SER A 143 3.09 -15.66 -0.12
C SER A 143 2.40 -16.90 -0.70
N THR A 144 1.13 -16.83 -1.06
CA THR A 144 0.45 -17.92 -1.77
C THR A 144 0.87 -17.97 -3.24
N LEU A 145 1.04 -16.81 -3.84
CA LEU A 145 1.35 -16.66 -5.26
C LEU A 145 2.86 -16.69 -5.54
N PHE A 146 3.66 -16.12 -4.63
CA PHE A 146 5.10 -15.94 -4.81
C PHE A 146 5.93 -16.66 -3.75
N THR A 147 7.08 -17.18 -4.15
CA THR A 147 8.20 -17.38 -3.24
C THR A 147 8.88 -16.05 -3.00
N ILE A 148 9.38 -15.82 -1.77
CA ILE A 148 9.93 -14.52 -1.39
C ILE A 148 11.23 -14.73 -0.66
N GLN A 149 12.31 -14.17 -1.21
CA GLN A 149 13.66 -14.20 -0.65
C GLN A 149 14.18 -12.77 -0.51
N THR A 150 15.21 -12.56 0.31
CA THR A 150 15.91 -11.26 0.43
C THR A 150 17.14 -11.28 -0.46
N GLY A 151 17.51 -10.16 -1.04
CA GLY A 151 18.79 -10.00 -1.72
C GLY A 151 19.97 -10.17 -0.77
N GLU A 152 21.16 -10.43 -1.28
CA GLU A 152 22.32 -10.87 -0.48
C GLU A 152 23.35 -9.77 -0.23
N LEU A 153 23.56 -8.85 -1.17
CA LEU A 153 24.62 -7.87 -1.10
C LEU A 153 24.14 -6.48 -0.62
N GLN A 154 25.03 -5.70 -0.03
CA GLN A 154 24.72 -4.31 0.26
C GLN A 154 24.70 -3.49 -1.03
N SER A 155 23.97 -2.38 -1.06
CA SER A 155 23.88 -1.55 -2.26
C SER A 155 25.21 -0.93 -2.70
N GLU A 156 26.15 -0.81 -1.78
CA GLU A 156 27.48 -0.30 -1.97
C GLU A 156 28.38 -1.28 -2.74
N ASP A 157 28.11 -2.58 -2.66
CA ASP A 157 28.89 -3.65 -3.30
C ASP A 157 28.73 -3.68 -4.81
N GLY A 158 27.79 -2.90 -5.37
CA GLY A 158 27.59 -2.83 -6.80
C GLY A 158 28.65 -2.01 -7.51
N GLU A 159 29.11 -2.53 -8.65
CA GLU A 159 30.14 -1.97 -9.52
C GLU A 159 29.50 -1.24 -10.71
N GLU A 160 30.29 -0.41 -11.42
CA GLU A 160 29.83 0.20 -12.68
C GLU A 160 29.88 -0.80 -13.83
N ASP A 161 30.91 -1.68 -13.82
CA ASP A 161 31.13 -2.73 -14.79
C ASP A 161 31.01 -4.11 -14.14
N GLY A 162 30.46 -5.08 -14.85
CA GLY A 162 30.30 -6.46 -14.38
C GLY A 162 29.45 -7.29 -15.35
N GLU A 163 29.50 -8.59 -15.20
CA GLU A 163 28.83 -9.53 -16.12
C GLU A 163 27.30 -9.54 -15.91
N TYR A 164 26.85 -9.38 -14.66
CA TYR A 164 25.43 -9.53 -14.30
C TYR A 164 24.83 -8.24 -13.78
N ASP A 165 23.51 -8.09 -13.93
CA ASP A 165 22.77 -6.98 -13.35
C ASP A 165 22.74 -7.09 -11.84
N PHE A 166 23.08 -5.99 -11.14
CA PHE A 166 22.91 -5.82 -9.71
C PHE A 166 21.79 -4.83 -9.44
N ILE A 167 20.68 -5.35 -8.92
CA ILE A 167 19.43 -4.61 -8.75
C ILE A 167 19.32 -4.15 -7.30
N THR A 168 19.26 -2.84 -7.13
CA THR A 168 19.07 -2.19 -5.83
C THR A 168 17.68 -1.57 -5.74
N ALA A 169 17.38 -0.89 -4.63
CA ALA A 169 16.13 -0.13 -4.51
C ALA A 169 16.08 1.10 -5.43
N SER A 170 17.17 1.49 -6.07
CA SER A 170 17.24 2.65 -6.97
C SER A 170 16.60 2.34 -8.33
N GLU A 171 16.40 3.37 -9.14
CA GLU A 171 15.89 3.23 -10.50
C GLU A 171 16.96 2.71 -11.47
N LYS A 172 18.22 3.13 -11.24
CA LYS A 172 19.35 2.68 -12.04
C LYS A 172 19.96 1.45 -11.41
N TRP A 173 20.15 0.44 -12.24
CA TRP A 173 20.84 -0.78 -11.85
C TRP A 173 22.36 -0.58 -11.91
N LYS A 174 23.05 -1.35 -11.10
CA LYS A 174 24.50 -1.51 -11.11
C LYS A 174 24.88 -2.84 -11.78
N LYS A 175 26.14 -3.18 -11.74
CA LYS A 175 26.68 -4.46 -12.21
C LYS A 175 27.36 -5.21 -11.08
N HIS A 176 27.59 -6.50 -11.28
CA HIS A 176 28.37 -7.35 -10.38
C HIS A 176 28.92 -8.56 -11.13
N ASN A 177 30.03 -9.15 -10.65
CA ASN A 177 30.68 -10.30 -11.28
C ASN A 177 30.15 -11.65 -10.76
N MET A 178 29.27 -11.64 -9.79
CA MET A 178 28.54 -12.82 -9.33
C MET A 178 27.02 -12.60 -9.49
N TYR A 179 26.30 -13.69 -9.56
CA TYR A 179 24.83 -13.66 -9.54
C TYR A 179 24.30 -14.52 -8.39
N GLN A 180 23.19 -14.10 -7.82
CA GLN A 180 22.48 -14.80 -6.76
C GLN A 180 21.45 -15.78 -7.33
N MET A 181 20.84 -15.41 -8.46
CA MET A 181 19.69 -16.10 -9.00
C MET A 181 19.66 -16.02 -10.52
N GLU A 182 19.00 -17.02 -11.14
CA GLU A 182 18.75 -17.07 -12.58
C GLU A 182 17.25 -17.30 -12.85
N GLY A 183 16.72 -16.67 -13.88
CA GLY A 183 15.33 -16.79 -14.33
C GLY A 183 14.54 -15.50 -14.20
N GLU A 184 13.23 -15.62 -14.24
CA GLU A 184 12.34 -14.46 -14.08
C GLU A 184 12.06 -14.17 -12.62
N ALA A 185 12.09 -12.87 -12.26
CA ALA A 185 11.74 -12.42 -10.92
C ALA A 185 11.22 -10.98 -10.91
N ILE A 186 10.53 -10.63 -9.84
CA ILE A 186 10.22 -9.25 -9.48
C ILE A 186 11.11 -8.87 -8.30
N ILE A 187 11.83 -7.77 -8.43
CA ILE A 187 12.64 -7.20 -7.35
C ILE A 187 11.86 -6.05 -6.72
N TYR A 188 11.47 -6.23 -5.47
CA TYR A 188 10.62 -5.28 -4.72
C TYR A 188 11.43 -4.58 -3.64
N ALA A 189 11.57 -3.26 -3.72
CA ALA A 189 12.27 -2.46 -2.72
C ALA A 189 11.45 -2.38 -1.42
N ASN A 190 11.88 -3.08 -0.38
CA ASN A 190 11.20 -3.13 0.91
C ASN A 190 11.88 -2.31 2.02
N ASN A 191 13.05 -1.74 1.76
CA ASN A 191 13.80 -0.94 2.73
C ASN A 191 14.53 0.21 2.02
N SER A 192 13.85 1.35 1.85
CA SER A 192 14.45 2.54 1.23
C SER A 192 13.52 3.73 1.38
N GLU A 193 14.03 4.89 1.78
CA GLU A 193 13.20 6.06 2.02
C GLU A 193 12.47 6.55 0.76
N GLY A 194 13.17 6.79 -0.35
CA GLY A 194 12.57 7.32 -1.59
C GLY A 194 12.04 6.27 -2.55
N SER A 195 12.53 5.04 -2.43
CA SER A 195 12.27 3.95 -3.39
C SER A 195 11.34 2.86 -2.84
N LEU A 196 10.86 2.97 -1.60
CA LEU A 196 10.02 1.97 -0.97
C LEU A 196 8.86 1.56 -1.88
N GLY A 197 8.70 0.24 -2.08
CA GLY A 197 7.69 -0.33 -2.96
C GLY A 197 7.97 -0.20 -4.46
N ARG A 198 9.16 0.24 -4.87
CA ARG A 198 9.56 0.19 -6.29
C ARG A 198 9.76 -1.25 -6.70
N CYS A 199 9.31 -1.57 -7.92
CA CYS A 199 9.44 -2.90 -8.50
C CYS A 199 10.24 -2.85 -9.79
N HIS A 200 11.10 -3.84 -9.97
CA HIS A 200 11.78 -4.13 -11.23
C HIS A 200 11.43 -5.56 -11.66
N TYR A 201 11.15 -5.76 -12.92
CA TYR A 201 11.10 -7.09 -13.54
C TYR A 201 12.48 -7.40 -14.10
N VAL A 202 12.97 -8.59 -13.85
CA VAL A 202 14.24 -9.11 -14.36
C VAL A 202 14.05 -10.48 -14.95
N ASN A 203 14.82 -10.77 -16.00
CA ASN A 203 14.89 -12.11 -16.61
C ASN A 203 16.35 -12.40 -16.98
N GLY A 204 16.91 -13.48 -16.45
CA GLY A 204 18.29 -13.89 -16.63
C GLY A 204 19.03 -14.04 -15.31
N LYS A 205 20.35 -13.92 -15.34
CA LYS A 205 21.20 -13.98 -14.15
C LYS A 205 21.33 -12.60 -13.53
N PHE A 206 21.08 -12.52 -12.23
CA PHE A 206 21.11 -11.23 -11.51
C PHE A 206 21.54 -11.38 -10.06
N MET A 207 21.96 -10.28 -9.48
CA MET A 207 22.20 -10.06 -8.07
C MET A 207 21.18 -9.04 -7.54
N ALA A 208 20.72 -9.17 -6.30
CA ALA A 208 19.83 -8.22 -5.66
C ALA A 208 20.38 -7.74 -4.32
N SER A 209 20.12 -6.47 -3.97
CA SER A 209 20.57 -5.92 -2.70
C SER A 209 19.67 -6.34 -1.54
N THR A 210 20.24 -6.34 -0.32
CA THR A 210 19.52 -6.61 0.95
C THR A 210 18.36 -5.63 1.21
N LEU A 211 18.28 -4.55 0.45
CA LEU A 211 17.16 -3.59 0.51
C LEU A 211 15.95 -4.02 -0.31
N CYS A 212 16.02 -5.20 -0.95
CA CYS A 212 15.02 -5.71 -1.86
C CYS A 212 14.58 -7.13 -1.50
N LEU A 213 13.33 -7.43 -1.81
CA LEU A 213 12.77 -8.77 -1.85
C LEU A 213 12.76 -9.26 -3.30
N ILE A 214 13.07 -10.52 -3.49
CA ILE A 214 13.00 -11.23 -4.76
C ILE A 214 11.74 -12.08 -4.74
N LEU A 215 10.84 -11.86 -5.69
CA LEU A 215 9.59 -12.58 -5.83
C LEU A 215 9.65 -13.43 -7.10
N GLN A 216 9.44 -14.73 -6.96
CA GLN A 216 9.31 -15.68 -8.07
C GLN A 216 7.99 -16.43 -7.98
N GLU A 217 7.50 -16.95 -9.08
CA GLU A 217 6.31 -17.77 -9.11
C GLU A 217 6.44 -18.98 -8.17
N ARG A 218 5.42 -19.21 -7.33
CA ARG A 218 5.46 -20.31 -6.36
C ARG A 218 4.88 -21.62 -6.92
N ASN A 219 3.75 -21.53 -7.60
CA ASN A 219 3.03 -22.69 -8.08
C ASN A 219 2.43 -22.43 -9.47
N HIS A 220 3.19 -22.78 -10.48
CA HIS A 220 2.83 -22.58 -11.87
C HIS A 220 1.54 -23.33 -12.30
N ILE A 221 1.22 -24.45 -11.67
CA ILE A 221 0.03 -25.24 -12.04
C ILE A 221 -1.24 -24.58 -11.56
N GLN A 222 -1.28 -24.18 -10.28
CA GLN A 222 -2.48 -23.63 -9.66
C GLN A 222 -2.63 -22.13 -9.94
N PHE A 223 -1.54 -21.40 -9.89
CA PHE A 223 -1.50 -19.95 -10.05
C PHE A 223 -0.42 -19.54 -11.04
N PRO A 224 -0.60 -19.79 -12.35
CA PRO A 224 0.37 -19.35 -13.34
C PRO A 224 0.46 -17.82 -13.39
N LEU A 225 1.69 -17.29 -13.29
CA LEU A 225 1.95 -15.86 -13.20
C LEU A 225 2.74 -15.33 -14.40
N ASP A 226 2.35 -14.19 -14.90
CA ASP A 226 3.18 -13.34 -15.74
C ASP A 226 3.87 -12.30 -14.81
N LEU A 227 5.14 -12.55 -14.51
CA LEU A 227 5.88 -11.73 -13.54
C LEU A 227 6.07 -10.28 -14.02
N GLU A 228 6.17 -10.07 -15.35
CA GLU A 228 6.23 -8.73 -15.91
C GLU A 228 4.91 -7.96 -15.67
N TYR A 229 3.75 -8.64 -15.85
CA TYR A 229 2.45 -8.07 -15.49
C TYR A 229 2.38 -7.69 -14.01
N TYR A 230 2.77 -8.60 -13.12
CA TYR A 230 2.72 -8.33 -11.69
C TYR A 230 3.69 -7.24 -11.23
N SER A 231 4.81 -7.04 -11.93
CA SER A 231 5.66 -5.88 -11.67
C SER A 231 4.93 -4.56 -11.91
N PHE A 232 4.15 -4.46 -12.98
CA PHE A 232 3.29 -3.30 -13.25
C PHE A 232 2.15 -3.18 -12.24
N TYR A 233 1.54 -4.30 -11.87
CA TYR A 233 0.50 -4.34 -10.86
C TYR A 233 0.99 -3.80 -9.51
N PHE A 234 2.12 -4.29 -8.99
CA PHE A 234 2.71 -3.79 -7.75
C PHE A 234 3.05 -2.29 -7.83
N MET A 235 3.55 -1.82 -8.97
CA MET A 235 3.79 -0.39 -9.17
C MET A 235 2.50 0.42 -9.15
N SER A 236 1.40 -0.09 -9.68
CA SER A 236 0.09 0.59 -9.67
C SER A 236 -0.48 0.73 -8.26
N ILE A 237 -0.30 -0.29 -7.40
CA ILE A 237 -0.75 -0.29 -6.00
C ILE A 237 0.35 0.10 -5.00
N ARG A 238 1.51 0.60 -5.48
CA ARG A 238 2.67 0.96 -4.66
C ARG A 238 2.31 1.85 -3.48
N LYS A 239 1.59 2.95 -3.74
CA LYS A 239 1.17 3.89 -2.68
C LYS A 239 0.31 3.22 -1.64
N GLN A 240 -0.58 2.36 -2.06
CA GLN A 240 -1.50 1.61 -1.22
C GLN A 240 -0.74 0.64 -0.29
N ILE A 241 0.13 -0.23 -0.84
CA ILE A 241 0.95 -1.14 -0.04
C ILE A 241 1.83 -0.36 0.93
N THR A 242 2.56 0.65 0.44
CA THR A 242 3.50 1.39 1.28
C THR A 242 2.80 2.18 2.38
N SER A 243 1.64 2.77 2.13
CA SER A 243 0.89 3.48 3.18
C SER A 243 0.39 2.56 4.29
N ARG A 244 0.08 1.31 3.96
CA ARG A 244 -0.45 0.32 4.90
C ARG A 244 0.60 -0.44 5.68
N LEU A 245 1.68 -0.81 5.01
CA LEU A 245 2.65 -1.75 5.57
C LEU A 245 3.92 -1.12 6.09
N LYS A 246 4.23 0.14 5.72
CA LYS A 246 5.47 0.78 6.13
C LYS A 246 5.59 0.94 7.64
N ASP A 247 6.76 0.64 8.14
CA ASP A 247 7.21 0.88 9.50
C ASP A 247 8.33 1.94 9.51
N GLY A 248 8.55 2.54 10.68
CA GLY A 248 9.63 3.50 10.90
C GLY A 248 9.25 4.95 10.60
N THR A 249 10.03 5.86 11.16
CA THR A 249 9.82 7.30 11.04
C THR A 249 10.91 7.98 10.23
N SER A 250 12.17 7.54 10.39
CA SER A 250 13.33 8.06 9.66
C SER A 250 13.83 7.10 8.60
N LYS A 251 13.80 5.79 8.86
CA LYS A 251 14.17 4.76 7.90
C LYS A 251 12.92 3.91 7.60
N LEU A 252 12.30 4.18 6.46
CA LEU A 252 11.07 3.50 6.08
C LEU A 252 11.36 2.09 5.56
N SER A 253 10.66 1.10 6.11
CA SER A 253 10.75 -0.28 5.67
C SER A 253 9.39 -0.97 5.68
N ILE A 254 9.28 -2.06 4.96
CA ILE A 254 8.15 -2.99 5.02
C ILE A 254 8.71 -4.32 5.46
N SER A 255 8.25 -4.83 6.61
CA SER A 255 8.68 -6.15 7.09
C SER A 255 8.21 -7.23 6.12
N GLN A 256 9.06 -8.25 5.94
CA GLN A 256 8.76 -9.36 5.02
C GLN A 256 7.48 -10.10 5.43
N ASP A 257 7.21 -10.24 6.74
CA ASP A 257 6.03 -10.93 7.22
C ASP A 257 4.73 -10.17 6.92
N LYS A 258 4.72 -8.84 7.09
CA LYS A 258 3.58 -8.02 6.68
C LYS A 258 3.34 -8.09 5.18
N PHE A 259 4.42 -8.03 4.40
CA PHE A 259 4.36 -8.11 2.95
C PHE A 259 3.83 -9.47 2.48
N LYS A 260 4.32 -10.58 3.04
CA LYS A 260 3.87 -11.94 2.73
C LYS A 260 2.36 -12.14 2.92
N ASN A 261 1.80 -11.52 3.94
CA ASN A 261 0.39 -11.68 4.31
C ASN A 261 -0.54 -10.65 3.64
N TYR A 262 0.01 -9.68 2.90
CA TYR A 262 -0.80 -8.72 2.18
C TYR A 262 -1.57 -9.40 1.04
N LEU A 263 -2.86 -9.08 0.91
CA LEU A 263 -3.72 -9.69 -0.10
C LEU A 263 -3.63 -8.91 -1.41
N ILE A 264 -3.45 -9.64 -2.50
CA ILE A 264 -3.44 -9.11 -3.86
C ILE A 264 -4.37 -9.89 -4.78
N GLU A 265 -4.84 -9.23 -5.81
CA GLU A 265 -5.70 -9.85 -6.80
C GLU A 265 -4.92 -10.83 -7.68
N TYR A 266 -5.45 -12.03 -7.84
CA TYR A 266 -5.05 -12.98 -8.87
C TYR A 266 -6.08 -12.96 -10.00
N ILE A 267 -5.61 -12.80 -11.23
CA ILE A 267 -6.42 -12.93 -12.43
C ILE A 267 -5.86 -14.02 -13.33
N PRO A 268 -6.69 -14.69 -14.18
CA PRO A 268 -6.22 -15.73 -15.09
C PRO A 268 -5.07 -15.28 -15.99
N ILE A 269 -4.14 -16.17 -16.30
CA ILE A 269 -2.90 -15.87 -17.04
C ILE A 269 -3.17 -15.16 -18.39
N GLN A 270 -4.25 -15.51 -19.09
CA GLN A 270 -4.62 -14.85 -20.34
C GLN A 270 -4.96 -13.38 -20.15
N GLU A 271 -5.65 -13.07 -19.04
CA GLU A 271 -6.00 -11.68 -18.72
C GLU A 271 -4.77 -10.90 -18.24
N GLN A 272 -3.86 -11.53 -17.49
CA GLN A 272 -2.57 -10.94 -17.12
C GLN A 272 -1.80 -10.50 -18.37
N ARG A 273 -1.64 -11.40 -19.34
CA ARG A 273 -0.94 -11.15 -20.61
C ARG A 273 -1.61 -10.03 -21.42
N LYS A 274 -2.94 -10.08 -21.53
CA LYS A 274 -3.70 -9.04 -22.22
C LYS A 274 -3.49 -7.65 -21.59
N ARG A 275 -3.62 -7.56 -20.28
CA ARG A 275 -3.40 -6.29 -19.55
C ARG A 275 -1.96 -5.81 -19.68
N LYS A 276 -0.99 -6.72 -19.62
CA LYS A 276 0.42 -6.40 -19.84
C LYS A 276 0.64 -5.72 -21.19
N GLU A 277 0.13 -6.30 -22.29
CA GLU A 277 0.29 -5.70 -23.62
C GLU A 277 -0.33 -4.32 -23.73
N ILE A 278 -1.50 -4.10 -23.12
CA ILE A 278 -2.13 -2.78 -23.06
C ILE A 278 -1.24 -1.78 -22.32
N ILE A 279 -0.66 -2.17 -21.20
CA ILE A 279 0.24 -1.31 -20.41
C ILE A 279 1.49 -0.98 -21.21
N LYS A 280 2.10 -1.97 -21.87
CA LYS A 280 3.30 -1.78 -22.72
C LYS A 280 3.00 -0.85 -23.88
N GLN A 281 1.85 -0.98 -24.52
CA GLN A 281 1.45 -0.07 -25.62
C GLN A 281 1.30 1.36 -25.10
N ARG A 282 0.57 1.57 -24.02
CA ARG A 282 0.41 2.91 -23.43
C ARG A 282 1.73 3.55 -23.01
N LYS A 283 2.69 2.78 -22.53
CA LYS A 283 4.03 3.28 -22.20
C LYS A 283 4.76 3.74 -23.48
N ARG A 284 4.70 2.95 -24.57
CA ARG A 284 5.29 3.34 -25.85
C ARG A 284 4.68 4.64 -26.39
N ASP A 285 3.34 4.73 -26.40
CA ASP A 285 2.61 5.92 -26.86
C ASP A 285 3.01 7.17 -26.04
N PHE A 286 3.14 7.00 -24.72
CA PHE A 286 3.55 8.09 -23.83
C PHE A 286 4.99 8.57 -24.09
N GLU A 287 5.93 7.64 -24.30
CA GLU A 287 7.32 8.00 -24.62
C GLU A 287 7.45 8.64 -26.01
N GLU A 288 6.61 8.24 -26.94
CA GLU A 288 6.56 8.89 -28.24
C GLU A 288 6.03 10.32 -28.16
N LEU A 289 4.95 10.54 -27.40
CA LEU A 289 4.43 11.88 -27.13
C LEU A 289 5.47 12.80 -26.48
N LYS A 290 6.22 12.29 -25.51
CA LYS A 290 7.32 13.05 -24.88
C LYS A 290 8.41 13.43 -25.86
N ARG A 291 8.77 12.54 -26.79
CA ARG A 291 9.75 12.85 -27.84
C ARG A 291 9.24 13.94 -28.76
N GLN A 292 7.97 13.86 -29.14
CA GLN A 292 7.34 14.87 -30.00
C GLN A 292 7.29 16.24 -29.30
N GLU A 293 6.93 16.29 -28.02
CA GLU A 293 6.92 17.50 -27.20
C GLU A 293 8.32 18.15 -27.17
N LYS A 294 9.36 17.35 -26.88
CA LYS A 294 10.74 17.83 -26.86
C LYS A 294 11.20 18.38 -28.21
N THR A 295 10.84 17.71 -29.32
CA THR A 295 11.18 18.16 -30.66
C THR A 295 10.49 19.48 -31.01
N LEU A 296 9.23 19.66 -30.57
CA LEU A 296 8.52 20.92 -30.73
C LEU A 296 9.16 22.06 -29.94
N GLU A 297 9.57 21.81 -28.68
CA GLU A 297 10.28 22.80 -27.88
C GLU A 297 11.62 23.21 -28.52
N GLU A 298 12.39 22.24 -29.04
CA GLU A 298 13.66 22.50 -29.74
C GLU A 298 13.49 23.25 -31.10
N THR A 299 12.29 23.23 -31.71
CA THR A 299 12.01 23.93 -32.98
C THR A 299 11.48 25.34 -32.76
N LEU A 300 11.03 25.66 -31.52
CA LEU A 300 10.51 26.99 -31.19
C LEU A 300 11.60 27.96 -30.67
N TYR A 301 12.82 27.50 -30.50
CA TYR A 301 13.99 28.26 -30.10
C TYR A 301 15.09 28.15 -31.17
#